data_bf61f224b7813e9db0e6358300e015ae
#
_entry.id   bf61f224b7813e9db0e6358300e015ae
#
_cell.length_a   1.000
_cell.length_b   1.000
_cell.length_c   1.000
_cell.angle_alpha   90.00
_cell.angle_beta   90.00
_cell.angle_gamma   90.00
#
_symmetry.space_group_name_H-M   'P 1'
#
loop_
_entity.id
_entity.type
_entity.pdbx_description
1 polymer ?
#
loop_
_entity_poly.entity_id
_entity_poly.type
_entity_poly.pdbx_seq_one_letter_code
_entity_poly.pdbx_strand_id
1 'polypeptide(L)'
;MDAVGDRMFEENNPFEAVMGRDDLNGLEKIREMIRLNQSDRDRQDMNIQSIPILKNPRVLAGMIDANRRVLTPYFYRLIEEGNRDGSIHTEYARELSELIPILTSLWLAPSVFPASAEQMLHKFRFIGEMLDRMGLPVIDEEILGLAESHFREFEAAEEKRAEE
;
A
#
# COMPACT_ATOMS: atom_id res chain seq x y z
N MET A 1 -17.55 9.56 -11.43
CA MET A 1 -18.88 9.30 -10.90
C MET A 1 -19.04 7.80 -10.81
N ASP A 2 -18.38 7.12 -9.86
CA ASP A 2 -18.46 5.66 -9.86
C ASP A 2 -18.62 5.13 -8.45
N ALA A 3 -19.92 4.98 -8.10
CA ALA A 3 -20.42 4.39 -6.85
C ALA A 3 -19.91 2.94 -6.60
N VAL A 4 -19.21 2.33 -7.55
CA VAL A 4 -18.67 0.97 -7.43
C VAL A 4 -17.32 0.99 -6.71
N GLY A 5 -16.46 1.98 -6.99
CA GLY A 5 -15.19 2.15 -6.29
C GLY A 5 -15.35 2.54 -4.83
N ASP A 6 -16.30 3.42 -4.55
CA ASP A 6 -16.58 3.87 -3.17
C ASP A 6 -17.17 2.74 -2.31
N ARG A 7 -18.06 1.89 -2.87
CA ARG A 7 -18.64 0.75 -2.14
C ARG A 7 -17.64 -0.37 -1.83
N MET A 8 -16.66 -0.62 -2.69
CA MET A 8 -15.63 -1.64 -2.41
C MET A 8 -14.71 -1.23 -1.25
N PHE A 9 -14.53 0.07 -1.02
CA PHE A 9 -13.78 0.57 0.13
C PHE A 9 -14.65 0.67 1.41
N GLU A 10 -15.96 0.82 1.30
CA GLU A 10 -16.84 1.00 2.46
C GLU A 10 -17.32 -0.31 3.11
N GLU A 11 -17.59 -1.37 2.34
CA GLU A 11 -18.25 -2.59 2.89
C GLU A 11 -17.29 -3.61 3.55
N ASN A 12 -15.97 -3.54 3.31
CA ASN A 12 -14.96 -4.40 3.96
C ASN A 12 -13.62 -3.67 4.07
N ASN A 13 -13.63 -2.48 4.66
CA ASN A 13 -12.43 -1.68 4.81
C ASN A 13 -11.56 -2.23 5.96
N PRO A 14 -10.46 -2.96 5.68
CA PRO A 14 -9.57 -3.45 6.74
C PRO A 14 -8.97 -2.31 7.57
N PHE A 15 -8.94 -1.09 7.01
CA PHE A 15 -8.48 0.10 7.70
C PHE A 15 -9.35 0.43 8.91
N GLU A 16 -10.69 0.34 8.79
CA GLU A 16 -11.59 0.60 9.92
C GLU A 16 -11.42 -0.42 11.04
N ALA A 17 -11.27 -1.70 10.69
CA ALA A 17 -11.05 -2.76 11.67
C ALA A 17 -9.74 -2.53 12.46
N VAL A 18 -8.65 -2.14 11.79
CA VAL A 18 -7.35 -1.87 12.42
C VAL A 18 -7.38 -0.57 13.22
N MET A 19 -8.06 0.46 12.72
CA MET A 19 -8.18 1.76 13.41
C MET A 19 -8.82 1.62 14.80
N GLY A 20 -9.78 0.71 14.97
CA GLY A 20 -10.47 0.45 16.23
C GLY A 20 -9.71 -0.45 17.21
N ARG A 21 -8.49 -0.91 16.89
CA ARG A 21 -7.68 -1.78 17.75
C ARG A 21 -6.93 -0.96 18.80
N ASP A 22 -7.38 -1.05 20.06
CA ASP A 22 -6.74 -0.37 21.20
C ASP A 22 -5.51 -1.12 21.74
N ASP A 23 -5.31 -2.37 21.31
CA ASP A 23 -4.16 -3.21 21.66
C ASP A 23 -2.91 -2.95 20.82
N LEU A 24 -3.02 -2.13 19.76
CA LEU A 24 -1.93 -1.78 18.84
C LEU A 24 -1.58 -0.29 18.95
N ASN A 25 -0.28 0.02 18.91
CA ASN A 25 0.19 1.39 18.75
C ASN A 25 0.10 1.85 17.28
N GLY A 26 0.35 3.14 17.02
CA GLY A 26 0.21 3.71 15.67
C GLY A 26 1.07 3.00 14.61
N LEU A 27 2.31 2.66 14.93
CA LEU A 27 3.20 1.92 14.03
C LEU A 27 2.70 0.49 13.76
N GLU A 28 2.27 -0.21 14.80
CA GLU A 28 1.73 -1.57 14.68
C GLU A 28 0.46 -1.60 13.85
N LYS A 29 -0.39 -0.60 13.96
CA LYS A 29 -1.59 -0.47 13.11
C LYS A 29 -1.21 -0.33 11.63
N ILE A 30 -0.23 0.50 11.31
CA ILE A 30 0.25 0.64 9.92
C ILE A 30 0.80 -0.70 9.40
N ARG A 31 1.61 -1.39 10.19
CA ARG A 31 2.14 -2.70 9.83
C ARG A 31 1.04 -3.74 9.63
N GLU A 32 0.06 -3.77 10.51
CA GLU A 32 -1.08 -4.69 10.41
C GLU A 32 -1.91 -4.44 9.15
N MET A 33 -2.12 -3.18 8.78
CA MET A 33 -2.79 -2.85 7.51
C MET A 33 -2.02 -3.37 6.30
N ILE A 34 -0.69 -3.25 6.31
CA ILE A 34 0.15 -3.77 5.23
C ILE A 34 0.06 -5.29 5.17
N ARG A 35 0.16 -5.98 6.31
CA ARG A 35 0.04 -7.45 6.39
C ARG A 35 -1.29 -7.94 5.86
N LEU A 36 -2.38 -7.33 6.29
CA LEU A 36 -3.73 -7.69 5.83
C LEU A 36 -3.88 -7.49 4.32
N ASN A 37 -3.36 -6.40 3.79
CA ASN A 37 -3.41 -6.13 2.35
C ASN A 37 -2.57 -7.12 1.53
N GLN A 38 -1.46 -7.61 2.09
CA GLN A 38 -0.57 -8.56 1.41
C GLN A 38 -0.97 -10.02 1.62
N SER A 39 -1.70 -10.38 2.67
CA SER A 39 -2.14 -11.75 2.97
C SER A 39 -3.52 -12.10 2.41
N ASP A 40 -4.30 -11.13 1.99
CA ASP A 40 -5.63 -11.31 1.43
C ASP A 40 -5.52 -11.74 -0.04
N ARG A 41 -5.69 -13.05 -0.30
CA ARG A 41 -5.62 -13.63 -1.65
C ARG A 41 -6.66 -13.06 -2.61
N ASP A 42 -7.87 -12.82 -2.14
CA ASP A 42 -8.95 -12.27 -2.97
C ASP A 42 -8.59 -10.87 -3.44
N ARG A 43 -7.93 -10.07 -2.60
CA ARG A 43 -7.40 -8.75 -2.96
C ARG A 43 -6.21 -8.82 -3.91
N GLN A 44 -5.32 -9.79 -3.71
CA GLN A 44 -4.20 -10.03 -4.63
C GLN A 44 -4.70 -10.41 -6.01
N ASP A 45 -5.67 -11.31 -6.11
CA ASP A 45 -6.28 -11.71 -7.38
C ASP A 45 -7.00 -10.53 -8.05
N MET A 46 -7.72 -9.72 -7.29
CA MET A 46 -8.33 -8.48 -7.81
C MET A 46 -7.28 -7.47 -8.31
N ASN A 47 -6.18 -7.31 -7.58
CA ASN A 47 -5.08 -6.43 -7.99
C ASN A 47 -4.46 -6.92 -9.30
N ILE A 48 -4.19 -8.21 -9.42
CA ILE A 48 -3.66 -8.85 -10.64
C ILE A 48 -4.63 -8.66 -11.82
N GLN A 49 -5.92 -8.87 -11.62
CA GLN A 49 -6.95 -8.67 -12.65
C GLN A 49 -7.12 -7.21 -13.07
N SER A 50 -6.80 -6.27 -12.19
CA SER A 50 -6.91 -4.83 -12.47
C SER A 50 -5.74 -4.25 -13.28
N ILE A 51 -4.64 -5.00 -13.47
CA ILE A 51 -3.43 -4.52 -14.16
C ILE A 51 -3.72 -3.91 -15.55
N PRO A 52 -4.50 -4.56 -16.44
CA PRO A 52 -4.80 -3.99 -17.74
C PRO A 52 -5.58 -2.66 -17.63
N ILE A 53 -6.39 -2.53 -16.58
CA ILE A 53 -7.23 -1.36 -16.31
C ILE A 53 -6.37 -0.16 -15.91
N LEU A 54 -5.27 -0.39 -15.19
CA LEU A 54 -4.34 0.65 -14.74
C LEU A 54 -3.57 1.33 -15.88
N LYS A 55 -3.57 0.74 -17.08
CA LYS A 55 -3.05 1.40 -18.29
C LYS A 55 -3.95 2.53 -18.80
N ASN A 56 -5.20 2.60 -18.30
CA ASN A 56 -6.12 3.67 -18.66
C ASN A 56 -5.85 4.94 -17.82
N PRO A 57 -5.51 6.09 -18.46
CA PRO A 57 -5.21 7.33 -17.73
C PRO A 57 -6.35 7.83 -16.83
N ARG A 58 -7.61 7.55 -17.17
CA ARG A 58 -8.76 7.93 -16.34
C ARG A 58 -8.82 7.13 -15.05
N VAL A 59 -8.46 5.84 -15.11
CA VAL A 59 -8.38 4.96 -13.94
C VAL A 59 -7.25 5.42 -13.02
N LEU A 60 -6.08 5.74 -13.58
CA LEU A 60 -4.97 6.28 -12.81
C LEU A 60 -5.35 7.60 -12.11
N ALA A 61 -6.02 8.50 -12.82
CA ALA A 61 -6.50 9.74 -12.21
C ALA A 61 -7.50 9.48 -11.06
N GLY A 62 -8.40 8.51 -11.24
CA GLY A 62 -9.32 8.07 -10.19
C GLY A 62 -8.60 7.49 -8.98
N MET A 63 -7.57 6.68 -9.18
CA MET A 63 -6.74 6.14 -8.09
C MET A 63 -6.01 7.23 -7.30
N ILE A 64 -5.45 8.23 -7.99
CA ILE A 64 -4.81 9.38 -7.33
C ILE A 64 -5.83 10.13 -6.47
N ASP A 65 -7.02 10.36 -6.99
CA ASP A 65 -8.09 11.04 -6.25
C ASP A 65 -8.58 10.19 -5.04
N ALA A 66 -8.74 8.88 -5.20
CA ALA A 66 -9.07 7.98 -4.12
C ALA A 66 -7.97 7.95 -3.04
N ASN A 67 -6.70 7.87 -3.42
CA ASN A 67 -5.57 7.95 -2.49
C ASN A 67 -5.63 9.25 -1.67
N ARG A 68 -5.84 10.38 -2.33
CA ARG A 68 -5.92 11.69 -1.68
C ARG A 68 -7.09 11.79 -0.71
N ARG A 69 -8.27 11.28 -1.08
CA ARG A 69 -9.50 11.41 -0.26
C ARG A 69 -9.62 10.36 0.84
N VAL A 70 -9.11 9.15 0.60
CA VAL A 70 -9.31 8.00 1.50
C VAL A 70 -8.03 7.62 2.22
N LEU A 71 -6.97 7.24 1.49
CA LEU A 71 -5.77 6.69 2.12
C LEU A 71 -4.94 7.73 2.87
N THR A 72 -4.78 8.92 2.31
CA THR A 72 -4.01 10.01 2.96
C THR A 72 -4.53 10.35 4.35
N PRO A 73 -5.85 10.56 4.58
CA PRO A 73 -6.38 10.80 5.92
C PRO A 73 -6.13 9.65 6.90
N TYR A 74 -6.21 8.40 6.47
CA TYR A 74 -5.91 7.24 7.32
C TYR A 74 -4.46 7.21 7.74
N PHE A 75 -3.52 7.32 6.79
CA PHE A 75 -2.09 7.36 7.09
C PHE A 75 -1.74 8.53 8.01
N TYR A 76 -2.30 9.70 7.75
CA TYR A 76 -2.07 10.87 8.59
C TYR A 76 -2.47 10.62 10.05
N ARG A 77 -3.68 10.09 10.28
CA ARG A 77 -4.17 9.77 11.63
C ARG A 77 -3.28 8.75 12.34
N LEU A 78 -2.85 7.70 11.65
CA LEU A 78 -2.00 6.66 12.22
C LEU A 78 -0.58 7.15 12.51
N ILE A 79 0.00 7.97 11.65
CA ILE A 79 1.32 8.58 11.89
C ILE A 79 1.25 9.54 13.09
N GLU A 80 0.21 10.37 13.18
CA GLU A 80 -0.01 11.23 14.33
C GLU A 80 -0.26 10.45 15.63
N GLU A 81 -0.98 9.32 15.56
CA GLU A 81 -1.15 8.42 16.70
C GLU A 81 0.21 7.86 17.14
N GLY A 82 1.02 7.37 16.20
CA GLY A 82 2.36 6.86 16.49
C GLY A 82 3.31 7.91 17.06
N ASN A 83 3.24 9.16 16.58
CA ASN A 83 3.98 10.27 17.17
C ASN A 83 3.56 10.54 18.62
N ARG A 84 2.27 10.40 18.94
CA ARG A 84 1.77 10.62 20.31
C ARG A 84 2.08 9.48 21.27
N ASP A 85 2.03 8.23 20.79
CA ASP A 85 2.33 7.05 21.61
C ASP A 85 3.83 6.72 21.65
N GLY A 86 4.66 7.39 20.86
CA GLY A 86 6.11 7.24 20.81
C GLY A 86 6.60 6.08 19.93
N SER A 87 5.73 5.41 19.18
CA SER A 87 6.12 4.36 18.23
C SER A 87 6.66 4.91 16.90
N ILE A 88 6.35 6.15 16.58
CA ILE A 88 6.80 6.90 15.39
C ILE A 88 7.43 8.23 15.85
N HIS A 89 8.48 8.68 15.17
CA HIS A 89 9.19 9.92 15.48
C HIS A 89 9.45 10.69 14.19
N THR A 90 8.43 11.36 13.65
CA THR A 90 8.56 12.14 12.42
C THR A 90 7.91 13.51 12.52
N GLU A 91 8.58 14.49 11.94
CA GLU A 91 8.02 15.85 11.74
C GLU A 91 7.21 15.95 10.44
N TYR A 92 7.26 14.92 9.58
CA TYR A 92 6.71 14.91 8.22
C TYR A 92 5.44 14.07 8.10
N ALA A 93 4.58 14.07 9.12
CA ALA A 93 3.37 13.25 9.14
C ALA A 93 2.45 13.52 7.93
N ARG A 94 2.28 14.77 7.54
CA ARG A 94 1.48 15.17 6.40
C ARG A 94 2.10 14.70 5.08
N GLU A 95 3.35 15.03 4.85
CA GLU A 95 4.07 14.71 3.63
C GLU A 95 4.16 13.20 3.40
N LEU A 96 4.47 12.45 4.47
CA LEU A 96 4.52 10.99 4.40
C LEU A 96 3.15 10.37 4.16
N SER A 97 2.09 10.93 4.75
CA SER A 97 0.73 10.43 4.51
C SER A 97 0.26 10.62 3.07
N GLU A 98 0.73 11.65 2.39
CA GLU A 98 0.46 11.88 0.96
C GLU A 98 1.38 11.04 0.06
N LEU A 99 2.65 10.88 0.44
CA LEU A 99 3.66 10.20 -0.37
C LEU A 99 3.53 8.67 -0.35
N ILE A 100 3.25 8.06 0.81
CA ILE A 100 3.16 6.60 0.96
C ILE A 100 2.15 5.98 -0.01
N PRO A 101 0.90 6.46 -0.13
CA PRO A 101 -0.04 5.92 -1.11
C PRO A 101 0.44 6.03 -2.55
N ILE A 102 1.12 7.09 -2.92
CA ILE A 102 1.68 7.28 -4.26
C ILE A 102 2.80 6.27 -4.53
N LEU A 103 3.71 6.10 -3.59
CA LEU A 103 4.82 5.14 -3.73
C LEU A 103 4.31 3.70 -3.85
N THR A 104 3.35 3.32 -3.03
CA THR A 104 2.86 1.94 -2.98
C THR A 104 1.89 1.60 -4.11
N SER A 105 1.04 2.52 -4.53
CA SER A 105 0.02 2.25 -5.57
C SER A 105 0.41 2.64 -6.99
N LEU A 106 1.33 3.56 -7.18
CA LEU A 106 1.75 4.02 -8.51
C LEU A 106 3.19 3.66 -8.84
N TRP A 107 4.13 3.97 -7.94
CA TRP A 107 5.55 3.73 -8.24
C TRP A 107 5.93 2.25 -8.16
N LEU A 108 5.27 1.47 -7.29
CA LEU A 108 5.41 0.01 -7.22
C LEU A 108 4.53 -0.73 -8.24
N ALA A 109 3.67 -0.04 -8.99
CA ALA A 109 2.82 -0.68 -9.97
C ALA A 109 3.62 -0.95 -11.28
N PRO A 110 3.86 -2.21 -11.69
CA PRO A 110 4.62 -2.52 -12.91
C PRO A 110 3.92 -2.07 -14.18
N SER A 111 2.61 -1.86 -14.14
CA SER A 111 1.84 -1.28 -15.25
C SER A 111 2.17 0.19 -15.50
N VAL A 112 2.68 0.91 -14.49
CA VAL A 112 3.09 2.32 -14.57
C VAL A 112 4.61 2.44 -14.73
N PHE A 113 5.35 1.71 -13.90
CA PHE A 113 6.81 1.62 -13.95
C PHE A 113 7.22 0.16 -14.13
N PRO A 114 7.40 -0.32 -15.37
CA PRO A 114 7.74 -1.71 -15.65
C PRO A 114 8.97 -2.16 -14.84
N ALA A 115 8.82 -3.29 -14.14
CA ALA A 115 9.86 -3.82 -13.26
C ALA A 115 9.66 -5.33 -13.04
N SER A 116 10.76 -6.08 -12.94
CA SER A 116 10.73 -7.48 -12.49
C SER A 116 10.40 -7.58 -11.00
N ALA A 117 10.07 -8.80 -10.52
CA ALA A 117 9.86 -9.03 -9.10
C ALA A 117 11.06 -8.61 -8.23
N GLU A 118 12.28 -8.90 -8.70
CA GLU A 118 13.49 -8.48 -8.02
C GLU A 118 13.65 -6.95 -7.95
N GLN A 119 13.35 -6.27 -9.06
CA GLN A 119 13.38 -4.80 -9.11
C GLN A 119 12.30 -4.18 -8.21
N MET A 120 11.09 -4.77 -8.16
CA MET A 120 10.03 -4.33 -7.25
C MET A 120 10.43 -4.50 -5.78
N LEU A 121 11.05 -5.63 -5.44
CA LEU A 121 11.57 -5.87 -4.09
C LEU A 121 12.66 -4.85 -3.72
N HIS A 122 13.53 -4.51 -4.67
CA HIS A 122 14.55 -3.48 -4.45
C HIS A 122 13.93 -2.09 -4.21
N LYS A 123 12.91 -1.73 -4.98
CA LYS A 123 12.13 -0.51 -4.74
C LYS A 123 11.45 -0.50 -3.37
N PHE A 124 10.89 -1.64 -2.97
CA PHE A 124 10.22 -1.77 -1.67
C PHE A 124 11.20 -1.61 -0.50
N ARG A 125 12.39 -2.18 -0.60
CA ARG A 125 13.49 -1.96 0.37
C ARG A 125 13.91 -0.49 0.41
N PHE A 126 14.03 0.16 -0.74
CA PHE A 126 14.33 1.59 -0.80
C PHE A 126 13.28 2.42 -0.07
N ILE A 127 11.97 2.12 -0.26
CA ILE A 127 10.90 2.78 0.48
C ILE A 127 11.09 2.56 1.99
N GLY A 128 11.36 1.33 2.41
CA GLY A 128 11.59 1.00 3.83
C GLY A 128 12.73 1.80 4.45
N GLU A 129 13.88 1.85 3.80
CA GLU A 129 15.03 2.62 4.26
C GLU A 129 14.76 4.13 4.30
N MET A 130 14.04 4.64 3.31
CA MET A 130 13.66 6.05 3.27
C MET A 130 12.73 6.40 4.44
N LEU A 131 11.68 5.60 4.66
CA LEU A 131 10.73 5.81 5.75
C LEU A 131 11.40 5.67 7.12
N ASP A 132 12.27 4.68 7.29
CA ASP A 132 13.03 4.49 8.54
C ASP A 132 13.87 5.73 8.89
N ARG A 133 14.58 6.28 7.91
CA ARG A 133 15.34 7.53 8.08
C ARG A 133 14.47 8.76 8.37
N MET A 134 13.20 8.73 7.98
CA MET A 134 12.22 9.77 8.30
C MET A 134 11.52 9.55 9.65
N GLY A 135 11.94 8.54 10.43
CA GLY A 135 11.36 8.23 11.74
C GLY A 135 10.09 7.38 11.68
N LEU A 136 9.83 6.74 10.56
CA LEU A 136 8.67 5.87 10.31
C LEU A 136 9.12 4.46 9.91
N PRO A 137 9.59 3.61 10.84
CA PRO A 137 10.15 2.28 10.58
C PRO A 137 9.06 1.23 10.31
N VAL A 138 8.30 1.38 9.25
CA VAL A 138 7.12 0.56 8.92
C VAL A 138 7.50 -0.83 8.42
N ILE A 139 8.52 -0.92 7.56
CA ILE A 139 8.87 -2.17 6.86
C ILE A 139 9.84 -2.98 7.72
N ASP A 140 9.33 -4.08 8.28
CA ASP A 140 10.12 -5.09 8.98
C ASP A 140 10.41 -6.31 8.08
N GLU A 141 11.17 -7.28 8.60
CA GLU A 141 11.55 -8.49 7.86
C GLU A 141 10.35 -9.34 7.44
N GLU A 142 9.29 -9.38 8.24
CA GLU A 142 8.06 -10.10 7.92
C GLU A 142 7.33 -9.47 6.75
N ILE A 143 7.14 -8.15 6.80
CA ILE A 143 6.52 -7.38 5.70
C ILE A 143 7.35 -7.49 4.43
N LEU A 144 8.68 -7.48 4.54
CA LEU A 144 9.58 -7.66 3.42
C LEU A 144 9.42 -9.04 2.77
N GLY A 145 9.31 -10.11 3.57
CA GLY A 145 9.07 -11.47 3.07
C GLY A 145 7.70 -11.61 2.39
N LEU A 146 6.66 -11.00 2.94
CA LEU A 146 5.34 -10.97 2.31
C LEU A 146 5.35 -10.23 0.96
N ALA A 147 6.05 -9.10 0.90
CA ALA A 147 6.20 -8.34 -0.34
C ALA A 147 6.95 -9.14 -1.42
N GLU A 148 8.01 -9.87 -1.05
CA GLU A 148 8.74 -10.72 -1.97
C GLU A 148 7.85 -11.80 -2.58
N SER A 149 7.07 -12.51 -1.78
CA SER A 149 6.11 -13.52 -2.25
C SER A 149 5.09 -12.91 -3.20
N HIS A 150 4.53 -11.76 -2.83
CA HIS A 150 3.53 -11.06 -3.64
C HIS A 150 4.08 -10.63 -5.01
N PHE A 151 5.29 -10.07 -5.06
CA PHE A 151 5.90 -9.63 -6.32
C PHE A 151 6.23 -10.79 -7.25
N ARG A 152 6.65 -11.94 -6.72
CA ARG A 152 6.89 -13.16 -7.50
C ARG A 152 5.60 -13.74 -8.08
N GLU A 153 4.53 -13.79 -7.29
CA GLU A 153 3.20 -14.25 -7.77
C GLU A 153 2.66 -13.32 -8.86
N PHE A 154 2.85 -12.03 -8.71
CA PHE A 154 2.46 -11.04 -9.71
C PHE A 154 3.22 -11.22 -11.03
N GLU A 155 4.54 -11.37 -10.98
CA GLU A 155 5.38 -11.60 -12.17
C GLU A 155 4.96 -12.88 -12.90
N ALA A 156 4.76 -13.99 -12.17
CA ALA A 156 4.29 -15.25 -12.75
C ALA A 156 2.89 -15.14 -13.40
N ALA A 157 2.01 -14.31 -12.85
CA ALA A 157 0.70 -14.06 -13.44
C ALA A 157 0.77 -13.21 -14.72
N GLU A 158 1.69 -12.24 -14.78
CA GLU A 158 1.93 -11.45 -15.99
C GLU A 158 2.55 -12.27 -17.11
N GLU A 159 3.50 -13.15 -16.80
CA GLU A 159 4.11 -14.06 -17.77
C GLU A 159 3.07 -14.97 -18.41
N LYS A 160 2.17 -15.58 -17.63
CA LYS A 160 1.07 -16.41 -18.15
C LYS A 160 0.14 -15.65 -19.09
N ARG A 161 -0.15 -14.39 -18.81
CA ARG A 161 -0.99 -13.55 -19.68
C ARG A 161 -0.31 -13.16 -20.98
N ALA A 162 1.01 -13.08 -20.99
CA ALA A 162 1.77 -12.76 -22.19
C ALA A 162 1.87 -13.94 -23.16
N GLU A 163 1.65 -15.19 -22.67
CA GLU A 163 1.66 -16.43 -23.45
C GLU A 163 0.28 -16.77 -24.07
N GLU A 164 -0.80 -16.14 -23.61
CA GLU A 164 -2.17 -16.28 -24.13
C GLU A 164 -2.47 -15.29 -25.27
#